data_d0f1209c1f5729ad3cf9533ef66d3522
#
_entry.id   d0f1209c1f5729ad3cf9533ef66d3522
#
_cell.length_a   1.000
_cell.length_b   1.000
_cell.length_c   1.000
_cell.angle_alpha   90.00
_cell.angle_beta   90.00
_cell.angle_gamma   90.00
#
_symmetry.space_group_name_H-M   'P 1'
#
loop_
_entity.id
_entity.type
_entity.pdbx_description
1 polymer ?
#
loop_
_entity_poly.entity_id
_entity_poly.type
_entity_poly.pdbx_seq_one_letter_code
_entity_poly.pdbx_strand_id
1 'polypeptide(L)'
;MLKPGDLLRYYYLWARQADAGEESGRKARPVCIVVRTPATPAALFLFPLTSQRPDRSRTHVAVSEIECRRGGLDFPSWLILDEYNRVQIDEAYDLVTTKPIGSFSPAFVRKIAGLIKEVIVQRRVRGVVRK
;
A
#
# COMPACT_ATOMS: atom_id res chain seq x y z
N MET A 1 -9.37 -2.11 -14.71
CA MET A 1 -8.09 -1.36 -14.62
C MET A 1 -7.81 -1.04 -13.16
N LEU A 2 -6.57 -1.27 -12.73
CA LEU A 2 -6.15 -0.95 -11.36
C LEU A 2 -6.06 0.56 -11.17
N LYS A 3 -6.61 1.08 -10.07
CA LYS A 3 -6.70 2.51 -9.82
C LYS A 3 -6.48 2.82 -8.34
N PRO A 4 -6.19 4.08 -7.98
CA PRO A 4 -6.07 4.48 -6.57
C PRO A 4 -7.31 4.08 -5.76
N GLY A 5 -7.08 3.54 -4.57
CA GLY A 5 -8.11 3.01 -3.70
C GLY A 5 -8.31 1.51 -3.82
N ASP A 6 -7.88 0.88 -4.91
CA ASP A 6 -7.95 -0.57 -5.06
C ASP A 6 -7.00 -1.27 -4.09
N LEU A 7 -7.47 -2.37 -3.50
CA LEU A 7 -6.64 -3.22 -2.65
C LEU A 7 -6.28 -4.48 -3.41
N LEU A 8 -5.02 -4.89 -3.25
CA LEU A 8 -4.46 -6.07 -3.90
C LEU A 8 -3.78 -6.96 -2.86
N ARG A 9 -3.64 -8.25 -3.15
CA ARG A 9 -2.75 -9.11 -2.40
C ARG A 9 -1.41 -9.15 -3.10
N TYR A 10 -0.36 -8.85 -2.34
CA TYR A 10 0.97 -8.64 -2.87
C TYR A 10 2.03 -9.10 -1.87
N TYR A 11 3.12 -9.68 -2.36
CA TYR A 11 4.27 -10.01 -1.53
C TYR A 11 5.05 -8.74 -1.24
N TYR A 12 4.54 -7.96 -0.30
CA TYR A 12 5.10 -6.66 0.06
C TYR A 12 6.49 -6.80 0.69
N LEU A 13 7.44 -6.00 0.22
CA LEU A 13 8.80 -5.96 0.77
C LEU A 13 8.91 -4.76 1.71
N TRP A 14 9.02 -5.04 3.01
CA TRP A 14 9.21 -4.00 4.00
C TRP A 14 10.57 -3.33 3.83
N ALA A 15 10.65 -2.01 4.14
CA ALA A 15 11.91 -1.26 4.02
C ALA A 15 13.04 -1.90 4.82
N ARG A 16 12.76 -2.41 6.03
CA ARG A 16 13.76 -3.10 6.86
C ARG A 16 14.28 -4.39 6.21
N GLN A 17 13.41 -5.08 5.46
CA GLN A 17 13.82 -6.30 4.73
C GLN A 17 14.68 -5.96 3.52
N ALA A 18 14.32 -4.89 2.80
CA ALA A 18 15.12 -4.41 1.68
C ALA A 18 16.52 -3.97 2.15
N ASP A 19 16.59 -3.30 3.30
CA ASP A 19 17.87 -2.89 3.90
C ASP A 19 18.73 -4.11 4.28
N ALA A 20 18.10 -5.23 4.61
CA ALA A 20 18.80 -6.48 4.92
C ALA A 20 19.18 -7.29 3.66
N GLY A 21 18.94 -6.74 2.46
CA GLY A 21 19.30 -7.37 1.19
C GLY A 21 18.24 -8.27 0.60
N GLU A 22 17.04 -8.35 1.17
CA GLU A 22 15.95 -9.13 0.60
C GLU A 22 15.40 -8.44 -0.65
N GLU A 23 15.00 -9.22 -1.64
CA GLU A 23 14.47 -8.73 -2.91
C GLU A 23 12.98 -9.00 -3.09
N SER A 24 12.41 -9.90 -2.28
CA SER A 24 10.98 -10.26 -2.34
C SER A 24 10.37 -10.28 -0.95
N GLY A 25 9.07 -10.02 -0.89
CA GLY A 25 8.31 -10.14 0.35
C GLY A 25 8.19 -11.60 0.79
N ARG A 26 8.14 -11.83 2.10
CA ARG A 26 8.09 -13.18 2.70
C ARG A 26 6.70 -13.80 2.64
N LYS A 27 5.65 -12.97 2.64
CA LYS A 27 4.26 -13.44 2.57
C LYS A 27 3.38 -12.40 1.89
N ALA A 28 2.30 -12.89 1.30
CA ALA A 28 1.31 -12.02 0.69
C ALA A 28 0.50 -11.29 1.77
N ARG A 29 0.23 -10.03 1.55
CA ARG A 29 -0.61 -9.21 2.42
C ARG A 29 -1.40 -8.20 1.59
N PRO A 30 -2.48 -7.64 2.16
CA PRO A 30 -3.19 -6.57 1.49
C PRO A 30 -2.32 -5.32 1.35
N VAL A 31 -2.39 -4.70 0.20
CA VAL A 31 -1.79 -3.39 -0.06
C VAL A 31 -2.83 -2.52 -0.75
N CYS A 32 -2.71 -1.20 -0.58
CA CYS A 32 -3.58 -0.24 -1.22
C CYS A 32 -2.80 0.54 -2.28
N ILE A 33 -3.34 0.62 -3.49
CA ILE A 33 -2.82 1.51 -4.51
C ILE A 33 -3.21 2.93 -4.11
N VAL A 34 -2.24 3.80 -3.90
CA VAL A 34 -2.51 5.22 -3.60
C VAL A 34 -2.23 6.09 -4.81
N VAL A 35 -1.19 5.77 -5.57
CA VAL A 35 -0.82 6.52 -6.77
C VAL A 35 -0.63 5.56 -7.93
N ARG A 36 -1.18 5.94 -9.09
CA ARG A 36 -0.87 5.32 -10.38
C ARG A 36 -0.34 6.42 -11.29
N THR A 37 0.86 6.24 -11.82
CA THR A 37 1.44 7.26 -12.70
C THR A 37 0.79 7.21 -14.08
N PRO A 38 0.73 8.35 -14.80
CA PRO A 38 0.18 8.38 -16.16
C PRO A 38 1.11 7.82 -17.23
N ALA A 39 2.33 7.45 -16.85
CA ALA A 39 3.32 6.91 -17.80
C ALA A 39 2.89 5.54 -18.34
N THR A 40 3.52 5.13 -19.44
CA THR A 40 3.33 3.80 -20.02
C THR A 40 4.70 3.13 -20.13
N PRO A 41 4.96 2.01 -19.41
CA PRO A 41 4.04 1.37 -18.45
C PRO A 41 3.85 2.21 -17.17
N ALA A 42 2.66 2.11 -16.59
CA ALA A 42 2.34 2.82 -15.36
C ALA A 42 3.12 2.23 -14.17
N ALA A 43 3.47 3.08 -13.21
CA ALA A 43 3.96 2.64 -11.92
C ALA A 43 2.85 2.77 -10.88
N LEU A 44 2.85 1.83 -9.95
CA LEU A 44 1.92 1.81 -8.83
C LEU A 44 2.70 2.04 -7.54
N PHE A 45 2.14 2.86 -6.65
CA PHE A 45 2.67 3.07 -5.31
C PHE A 45 1.76 2.34 -4.34
N LEU A 46 2.29 1.26 -3.76
CA LEU A 46 1.55 0.32 -2.93
C LEU A 46 1.88 0.54 -1.46
N PHE A 47 0.87 0.93 -0.67
CA PHE A 47 1.04 1.13 0.76
C PHE A 47 0.48 -0.09 1.50
N PRO A 48 1.23 -0.61 2.49
CA PRO A 48 0.84 -1.87 3.14
C PRO A 48 -0.23 -1.69 4.18
N LEU A 49 -1.10 -2.71 4.30
CA LEU A 49 -2.06 -2.84 5.37
C LEU A 49 -1.58 -3.91 6.34
N THR A 50 -1.86 -3.73 7.62
CA THR A 50 -1.51 -4.68 8.66
C THR A 50 -2.69 -4.89 9.59
N SER A 51 -2.85 -6.12 10.08
CA SER A 51 -3.84 -6.45 11.11
C SER A 51 -3.29 -6.30 12.52
N GLN A 52 -2.01 -5.97 12.66
CA GLN A 52 -1.39 -5.70 13.95
C GLN A 52 -1.22 -4.21 14.13
N ARG A 53 -1.65 -3.69 15.28
CA ARG A 53 -1.56 -2.26 15.58
C ARG A 53 -0.11 -1.79 15.45
N PRO A 54 0.17 -0.78 14.59
CA PRO A 54 1.54 -0.28 14.43
C PRO A 54 2.04 0.41 15.68
N ASP A 55 3.37 0.43 15.82
CA ASP A 55 4.04 1.21 16.85
C ASP A 55 3.72 2.70 16.68
N ARG A 56 3.72 3.44 17.77
CA ARG A 56 3.49 4.90 17.76
C ARG A 56 4.48 5.66 16.88
N SER A 57 5.69 5.13 16.72
CA SER A 57 6.71 5.75 15.87
C SER A 57 6.37 5.67 14.38
N ARG A 58 5.44 4.77 14.00
CA ARG A 58 5.02 4.59 12.61
C ARG A 58 3.85 5.52 12.30
N THR A 59 3.95 6.25 11.19
CA THR A 59 2.81 7.01 10.69
C THR A 59 1.82 6.05 10.04
N HIS A 60 0.59 6.06 10.53
CA HIS A 60 -0.45 5.13 10.08
C HIS A 60 -1.83 5.74 10.31
N VAL A 61 -2.84 5.12 9.70
CA VAL A 61 -4.23 5.47 9.90
C VAL A 61 -5.04 4.20 10.11
N ALA A 62 -5.96 4.23 11.07
CA ALA A 62 -6.88 3.11 11.27
C ALA A 62 -7.90 3.08 10.13
N VAL A 63 -8.22 1.87 9.67
CA VAL A 63 -9.25 1.65 8.66
C VAL A 63 -10.56 1.37 9.36
N SER A 64 -11.59 2.18 9.08
CA SER A 64 -12.91 1.97 9.70
C SER A 64 -13.51 0.63 9.30
N GLU A 65 -14.47 0.15 10.07
CA GLU A 65 -15.14 -1.13 9.78
C GLU A 65 -15.79 -1.12 8.39
N ILE A 66 -16.42 0.00 8.02
CA ILE A 66 -17.04 0.13 6.69
C ILE A 66 -15.98 0.03 5.59
N GLU A 67 -14.86 0.72 5.75
CA GLU A 67 -13.78 0.69 4.76
C GLU A 67 -13.10 -0.68 4.71
N CYS A 68 -12.98 -1.38 5.84
CA CYS A 68 -12.49 -2.75 5.85
C CYS A 68 -13.37 -3.66 4.98
N ARG A 69 -14.69 -3.54 5.13
CA ARG A 69 -15.63 -4.32 4.31
C ARG A 69 -15.54 -3.97 2.83
N ARG A 70 -15.47 -2.67 2.50
CA ARG A 70 -15.32 -2.23 1.12
C ARG A 70 -14.02 -2.73 0.50
N GLY A 71 -12.96 -2.74 1.29
CA GLY A 71 -11.63 -3.16 0.85
C GLY A 71 -11.43 -4.66 0.79
N GLY A 72 -12.40 -5.46 1.23
CA GLY A 72 -12.26 -6.91 1.26
C GLY A 72 -11.32 -7.41 2.35
N LEU A 73 -11.18 -6.65 3.43
CA LEU A 73 -10.32 -7.00 4.57
C LEU A 73 -11.13 -7.80 5.61
N ASP A 74 -10.55 -8.91 6.07
CA ASP A 74 -11.22 -9.83 7.00
C ASP A 74 -11.05 -9.43 8.45
N PHE A 75 -10.10 -8.55 8.76
CA PHE A 75 -9.74 -8.18 10.13
C PHE A 75 -9.64 -6.67 10.26
N PRO A 76 -9.80 -6.12 11.48
CA PRO A 76 -9.45 -4.74 11.74
C PRO A 76 -8.03 -4.47 11.24
N SER A 77 -7.84 -3.36 10.55
CA SER A 77 -6.60 -3.11 9.84
C SER A 77 -6.16 -1.65 9.99
N TRP A 78 -4.86 -1.45 9.80
CA TRP A 78 -4.22 -0.14 9.75
C TRP A 78 -3.45 -0.01 8.45
N LEU A 79 -3.52 1.17 7.83
CA LEU A 79 -2.74 1.49 6.66
C LEU A 79 -1.46 2.22 7.10
N ILE A 80 -0.31 1.68 6.72
CA ILE A 80 0.98 2.28 7.00
C ILE A 80 1.24 3.38 5.97
N LEU A 81 1.66 4.56 6.41
CA LEU A 81 1.81 5.74 5.55
C LEU A 81 3.26 6.19 5.37
N ASP A 82 4.20 5.61 6.11
CA ASP A 82 5.60 6.04 6.10
C ASP A 82 6.51 5.18 5.24
N GLU A 83 5.95 4.20 4.54
CA GLU A 83 6.69 3.46 3.52
C GLU A 83 5.76 2.91 2.45
N TYR A 84 6.30 2.63 1.28
CA TYR A 84 5.56 2.03 0.18
C TYR A 84 6.48 1.20 -0.71
N ASN A 85 5.91 0.32 -1.51
CA ASN A 85 6.60 -0.32 -2.63
C ASN A 85 6.17 0.34 -3.92
N ARG A 86 7.15 0.69 -4.77
CA ARG A 86 6.91 1.19 -6.12
C ARG A 86 7.18 0.07 -7.11
N VAL A 87 6.20 -0.24 -7.94
CA VAL A 87 6.32 -1.32 -8.93
C VAL A 87 5.75 -0.86 -10.27
N GLN A 88 6.42 -1.23 -11.36
CA GLN A 88 5.84 -1.04 -12.69
C GLN A 88 4.83 -2.14 -12.94
N ILE A 89 3.69 -1.78 -13.54
CA ILE A 89 2.55 -2.68 -13.69
C ILE A 89 2.91 -3.93 -14.52
N ASP A 90 3.82 -3.80 -15.49
CA ASP A 90 4.27 -4.89 -16.33
C ASP A 90 5.36 -5.76 -15.67
N GLU A 91 5.86 -5.36 -14.50
CA GLU A 91 6.87 -6.08 -13.72
C GLU A 91 6.34 -6.49 -12.34
N ALA A 92 5.03 -6.50 -12.16
CA ALA A 92 4.40 -6.78 -10.87
C ALA A 92 4.25 -8.30 -10.63
N TYR A 93 5.36 -9.01 -10.61
CA TYR A 93 5.39 -10.48 -10.49
C TYR A 93 4.93 -10.98 -9.12
N ASP A 94 5.03 -10.16 -8.10
CA ASP A 94 4.65 -10.52 -6.73
C ASP A 94 3.17 -10.25 -6.42
N LEU A 95 2.37 -9.87 -7.43
CA LEU A 95 0.92 -9.81 -7.29
C LEU A 95 0.33 -11.22 -7.26
N VAL A 96 -0.51 -11.49 -6.26
CA VAL A 96 -1.19 -12.77 -6.14
C VAL A 96 -2.31 -12.88 -7.17
N THR A 97 -3.03 -11.78 -7.38
CA THR A 97 -4.08 -11.70 -8.40
C THR A 97 -4.01 -10.38 -9.13
N THR A 98 -4.57 -10.32 -10.34
CA THR A 98 -4.67 -9.09 -11.13
C THR A 98 -5.96 -8.33 -10.84
N LYS A 99 -6.88 -8.92 -10.06
CA LYS A 99 -8.14 -8.28 -9.69
C LYS A 99 -8.04 -7.74 -8.26
N PRO A 100 -8.60 -6.55 -7.99
CA PRO A 100 -8.67 -6.04 -6.63
C PRO A 100 -9.48 -6.96 -5.73
N ILE A 101 -9.08 -7.08 -4.46
CA ILE A 101 -9.89 -7.76 -3.44
C ILE A 101 -11.02 -6.85 -2.95
N GLY A 102 -10.92 -5.56 -3.22
CA GLY A 102 -11.92 -4.56 -2.89
C GLY A 102 -11.36 -3.18 -3.20
N SER A 103 -12.13 -2.15 -2.83
CA SER A 103 -11.73 -0.75 -3.03
C SER A 103 -12.22 0.11 -1.88
N PHE A 104 -11.37 1.00 -1.39
CA PHE A 104 -11.79 2.03 -0.43
C PHE A 104 -12.67 3.07 -1.10
N SER A 105 -13.50 3.74 -0.31
CA SER A 105 -14.34 4.82 -0.83
C SER A 105 -13.50 6.00 -1.33
N PRO A 106 -14.03 6.79 -2.29
CA PRO A 106 -13.33 8.00 -2.74
C PRO A 106 -13.01 8.98 -1.62
N ALA A 107 -13.88 9.09 -0.61
CA ALA A 107 -13.64 9.96 0.54
C ALA A 107 -12.43 9.49 1.35
N PHE A 108 -12.30 8.18 1.60
CA PHE A 108 -11.17 7.64 2.34
C PHE A 108 -9.88 7.75 1.53
N VAL A 109 -9.95 7.53 0.23
CA VAL A 109 -8.78 7.70 -0.66
C VAL A 109 -8.27 9.14 -0.60
N ARG A 110 -9.16 10.14 -0.62
CA ARG A 110 -8.76 11.55 -0.48
C ARG A 110 -8.11 11.82 0.86
N LYS A 111 -8.65 11.25 1.94
CA LYS A 111 -8.07 11.39 3.28
C LYS A 111 -6.66 10.80 3.33
N ILE A 112 -6.47 9.60 2.79
CA ILE A 112 -5.17 8.94 2.72
C ILE A 112 -4.19 9.80 1.94
N ALA A 113 -4.58 10.29 0.77
CA ALA A 113 -3.71 11.12 -0.06
C ALA A 113 -3.26 12.38 0.67
N GLY A 114 -4.16 13.03 1.42
CA GLY A 114 -3.83 14.20 2.22
C GLY A 114 -2.84 13.89 3.33
N LEU A 115 -3.02 12.78 4.03
CA LEU A 115 -2.11 12.34 5.10
C LEU A 115 -0.73 12.01 4.54
N ILE A 116 -0.66 11.36 3.38
CA ILE A 116 0.62 11.02 2.75
C ILE A 116 1.36 12.29 2.32
N LYS A 117 0.65 13.29 1.81
CA LYS A 117 1.26 14.59 1.49
C LYS A 117 1.96 15.20 2.70
N GLU A 118 1.32 15.16 3.86
CA GLU A 118 1.92 15.67 5.09
C GLU A 118 3.19 14.91 5.46
N VAL A 119 3.17 13.58 5.33
CA VAL A 119 4.33 12.74 5.64
C VAL A 119 5.48 13.00 4.67
N ILE A 120 5.18 13.23 3.39
CA ILE A 120 6.18 13.59 2.38
C ILE A 120 6.84 14.92 2.71
N VAL A 121 6.04 15.93 3.07
CA VAL A 121 6.56 17.26 3.44
C VAL A 121 7.52 17.14 4.62
N GLN A 122 7.24 16.25 5.57
CA GLN A 122 8.10 15.98 6.72
C GLN A 122 9.29 15.08 6.39
N ARG A 123 9.41 14.61 5.14
CA ARG A 123 10.44 13.67 4.67
C ARG A 123 10.47 12.37 5.48
N ARG A 124 9.30 11.85 5.84
CA ARG A 124 9.14 10.67 6.68
C ARG A 124 8.66 9.44 5.90
N VAL A 125 8.59 9.53 4.57
CA VAL A 125 8.17 8.41 3.71
C VAL A 125 9.38 7.76 3.09
N ARG A 126 9.40 6.43 3.09
CA ARG A 126 10.44 5.65 2.45
C ARG A 126 9.84 4.76 1.36
N GLY A 127 10.36 4.89 0.14
CA GLY A 127 9.95 4.06 -0.99
C GLY A 127 10.94 2.93 -1.24
N VAL A 128 10.41 1.74 -1.52
CA VAL A 128 11.19 0.59 -1.97
C VAL A 128 10.79 0.32 -3.41
N VAL A 129 11.77 0.40 -4.32
CA VAL A 129 11.54 0.11 -5.74
C VAL A 129 11.59 -1.39 -5.95
N ARG A 130 10.53 -1.94 -6.53
CA ARG A 130 10.40 -3.36 -6.82
C ARG A 130 10.65 -3.63 -8.29
N LYS A 131 11.34 -4.71 -8.55
CA LYS A 131 11.65 -5.14 -9.91
C LYS A 131 10.99 -6.45 -10.23
#